data_0f3032b1fe7769eb3cf8777e91ce4c00
#
_entry.id   0f3032b1fe7769eb3cf8777e91ce4c00
#
_cell.length_a   1.000
_cell.length_b   1.000
_cell.length_c   1.000
_cell.angle_alpha   90.00
_cell.angle_beta   90.00
_cell.angle_gamma   90.00
#
_symmetry.space_group_name_H-M   'P 1'
#
loop_
_entity.id
_entity.type
_entity.pdbx_description
1 polymer ?
#
loop_
_entity_poly.entity_id
_entity_poly.type
_entity_poly.pdbx_seq_one_letter_code
_entity_poly.pdbx_strand_id
1 'polypeptide(L)'
;MKYIKKINSKGFMLAETLIVSIFVLSIFSMLYINLLPLIADYETEQKYNTVEATYNAHWARKIILDGLGEENFSTVVNNGYLDVSDCLLYNRNNMEDWCGNYKTVNEINKIYLTTYNLEKFKNAVENSTAYRREFKEYIDYLPTYSKNSAKVNNSNYFHVIIEYSKGSEYNYGIMEVHIRWVDLIIKDLLLWNY
;
A
#
# COMPACT_ATOMS: atom_id res chain seq x y z
N MET A 1 28.72 -38.23 64.20
CA MET A 1 28.22 -36.83 64.26
C MET A 1 28.22 -36.25 62.87
N LYS A 2 27.04 -36.07 62.25
CA LYS A 2 26.91 -35.42 60.94
C LYS A 2 26.77 -33.91 61.17
N TYR A 3 27.76 -33.14 60.76
CA TYR A 3 27.66 -31.68 60.74
C TYR A 3 26.73 -31.28 59.64
N ILE A 4 25.52 -30.91 59.97
CA ILE A 4 24.60 -30.24 59.04
C ILE A 4 25.10 -28.79 58.87
N LYS A 5 25.77 -28.51 57.80
CA LYS A 5 26.24 -27.18 57.47
C LYS A 5 25.00 -26.27 57.34
N LYS A 6 24.82 -25.36 58.32
CA LYS A 6 23.69 -24.40 58.30
C LYS A 6 23.82 -23.51 57.04
N ILE A 7 23.05 -23.80 56.02
CA ILE A 7 23.03 -23.00 54.80
C ILE A 7 22.57 -21.60 55.20
N ASN A 8 23.39 -20.61 54.92
CA ASN A 8 23.14 -19.22 55.26
C ASN A 8 21.94 -18.73 54.43
N SER A 9 20.76 -18.60 55.05
CA SER A 9 19.49 -18.24 54.42
C SER A 9 19.56 -16.93 53.62
N LYS A 10 20.45 -16.01 54.03
CA LYS A 10 20.67 -14.75 53.29
C LYS A 10 21.33 -14.95 51.91
N GLY A 11 22.25 -15.91 51.81
CA GLY A 11 22.87 -16.23 50.51
C GLY A 11 21.92 -16.94 49.55
N PHE A 12 21.00 -17.75 50.08
CA PHE A 12 19.97 -18.42 49.31
C PHE A 12 18.95 -17.42 48.72
N MET A 13 18.48 -16.47 49.51
CA MET A 13 17.58 -15.40 49.07
C MET A 13 18.22 -14.57 47.95
N LEU A 14 19.50 -14.27 48.01
CA LEU A 14 20.21 -13.48 47.02
C LEU A 14 20.36 -14.22 45.69
N ALA A 15 20.59 -15.53 45.75
CA ALA A 15 20.62 -16.37 44.53
C ALA A 15 19.23 -16.49 43.87
N GLU A 16 18.18 -16.63 44.66
CA GLU A 16 16.81 -16.74 44.21
C GLU A 16 16.35 -15.44 43.53
N THR A 17 16.60 -14.28 44.14
CA THR A 17 16.28 -12.97 43.52
C THR A 17 17.05 -12.74 42.23
N LEU A 18 18.31 -13.19 42.16
CA LEU A 18 19.12 -13.05 40.94
C LEU A 18 18.57 -13.92 39.80
N ILE A 19 18.19 -15.16 40.09
CA ILE A 19 17.57 -16.05 39.09
C ILE A 19 16.24 -15.47 38.57
N VAL A 20 15.38 -15.02 39.48
CA VAL A 20 14.10 -14.40 39.09
C VAL A 20 14.33 -13.15 38.26
N SER A 21 15.31 -12.32 38.65
CA SER A 21 15.63 -11.10 37.87
C SER A 21 16.11 -11.42 36.46
N ILE A 22 16.95 -12.42 36.27
CA ILE A 22 17.41 -12.86 34.94
C ILE A 22 16.23 -13.37 34.11
N PHE A 23 15.32 -14.14 34.73
CA PHE A 23 14.15 -14.69 34.07
C PHE A 23 13.20 -13.57 33.58
N VAL A 24 12.93 -12.60 34.45
CA VAL A 24 12.10 -11.43 34.11
C VAL A 24 12.75 -10.60 33.02
N LEU A 25 14.05 -10.31 33.10
CA LEU A 25 14.77 -9.59 32.05
C LEU A 25 14.74 -10.33 30.69
N SER A 26 14.85 -11.66 30.73
CA SER A 26 14.76 -12.48 29.50
C SER A 26 13.40 -12.37 28.84
N ILE A 27 12.31 -12.39 29.62
CA ILE A 27 10.94 -12.23 29.11
C ILE A 27 10.75 -10.84 28.50
N PHE A 28 11.19 -9.78 29.22
CA PHE A 28 11.10 -8.42 28.69
C PHE A 28 11.94 -8.22 27.42
N SER A 29 13.13 -8.79 27.35
CA SER A 29 13.97 -8.74 26.15
C SER A 29 13.30 -9.44 24.97
N MET A 30 12.69 -10.60 25.19
CA MET A 30 11.96 -11.33 24.16
C MET A 30 10.74 -10.55 23.65
N LEU A 31 9.97 -9.96 24.58
CA LEU A 31 8.83 -9.11 24.22
C LEU A 31 9.29 -7.88 23.43
N TYR A 32 10.35 -7.23 23.85
CA TYR A 32 10.89 -6.04 23.18
C TYR A 32 11.35 -6.35 21.74
N ILE A 33 12.10 -7.44 21.55
CA ILE A 33 12.56 -7.86 20.22
C ILE A 33 11.39 -8.17 19.28
N ASN A 34 10.30 -8.75 19.80
CA ASN A 34 9.13 -9.07 19.00
C ASN A 34 8.22 -7.85 18.74
N LEU A 35 8.19 -6.87 19.65
CA LEU A 35 7.36 -5.67 19.48
C LEU A 35 8.00 -4.62 18.58
N LEU A 36 9.32 -4.51 18.56
CA LEU A 36 10.02 -3.52 17.73
C LEU A 36 9.66 -3.61 16.23
N PRO A 37 9.70 -4.78 15.58
CA PRO A 37 9.32 -4.88 14.18
C PRO A 37 7.84 -4.55 13.95
N LEU A 38 6.94 -4.93 14.87
CA LEU A 38 5.52 -4.59 14.76
C LEU A 38 5.27 -3.09 14.85
N ILE A 39 6.01 -2.38 15.71
CA ILE A 39 5.92 -0.92 15.81
C ILE A 39 6.46 -0.27 14.55
N ALA A 40 7.60 -0.73 14.04
CA ALA A 40 8.19 -0.21 12.81
C ALA A 40 7.28 -0.46 11.59
N ASP A 41 6.67 -1.63 11.50
CA ASP A 41 5.70 -1.95 10.45
C ASP A 41 4.47 -1.03 10.54
N TYR A 42 3.94 -0.82 11.75
CA TYR A 42 2.80 0.06 11.98
C TYR A 42 3.11 1.52 11.64
N GLU A 43 4.27 2.04 12.04
CA GLU A 43 4.71 3.40 11.69
C GLU A 43 4.88 3.56 10.18
N THR A 44 5.43 2.54 9.52
CA THR A 44 5.61 2.53 8.06
C THR A 44 4.25 2.49 7.35
N GLU A 45 3.33 1.64 7.82
CA GLU A 45 1.98 1.56 7.28
C GLU A 45 1.22 2.89 7.47
N GLN A 46 1.35 3.50 8.64
CA GLN A 46 0.73 4.79 8.92
C GLN A 46 1.32 5.92 8.06
N LYS A 47 2.62 5.87 7.77
CA LYS A 47 3.29 6.83 6.88
C LYS A 47 2.76 6.76 5.46
N TYR A 48 2.55 5.55 4.93
CA TYR A 48 2.20 5.33 3.52
C TYR A 48 0.70 5.18 3.26
N ASN A 49 -0.08 4.74 4.25
CA ASN A 49 -1.52 4.52 4.13
C ASN A 49 -2.30 5.38 5.13
N THR A 50 -2.18 6.69 5.01
CA THR A 50 -2.94 7.60 5.86
C THR A 50 -4.44 7.48 5.60
N VAL A 51 -5.27 7.80 6.60
CA VAL A 51 -6.73 7.85 6.45
C VAL A 51 -7.12 8.79 5.31
N GLU A 52 -6.41 9.90 5.16
CA GLU A 52 -6.60 10.87 4.07
C GLU A 52 -6.32 10.23 2.69
N ALA A 53 -5.24 9.48 2.56
CA ALA A 53 -4.91 8.76 1.33
C ALA A 53 -6.00 7.73 0.98
N THR A 54 -6.53 7.00 1.95
CA THR A 54 -7.61 6.02 1.76
C THR A 54 -8.91 6.69 1.32
N TYR A 55 -9.28 7.81 1.93
CA TYR A 55 -10.46 8.58 1.55
C TYR A 55 -10.34 9.12 0.13
N ASN A 56 -9.21 9.71 -0.20
CA ASN A 56 -8.94 10.24 -1.52
C ASN A 56 -8.88 9.15 -2.58
N ALA A 57 -8.40 7.96 -2.24
CA ALA A 57 -8.40 6.80 -3.12
C ALA A 57 -9.82 6.38 -3.56
N HIS A 58 -10.83 6.54 -2.69
CA HIS A 58 -12.21 6.27 -3.07
C HIS A 58 -12.71 7.16 -4.21
N TRP A 59 -12.38 8.45 -4.18
CA TRP A 59 -12.73 9.38 -5.26
C TRP A 59 -11.95 9.10 -6.54
N ALA A 60 -10.66 8.79 -6.43
CA ALA A 60 -9.87 8.39 -7.58
C ALA A 60 -10.45 7.16 -8.28
N ARG A 61 -10.88 6.16 -7.49
CA ARG A 61 -11.56 4.98 -8.04
C ARG A 61 -12.77 5.35 -8.89
N LYS A 62 -13.62 6.25 -8.39
CA LYS A 62 -14.81 6.68 -9.13
C LYS A 62 -14.43 7.37 -10.45
N ILE A 63 -13.49 8.32 -10.40
CA ILE A 63 -13.04 9.05 -11.59
C ILE A 63 -12.44 8.09 -12.62
N ILE A 64 -11.62 7.14 -12.18
CA ILE A 64 -11.00 6.12 -13.04
C ILE A 64 -12.07 5.24 -13.71
N LEU A 65 -13.03 4.71 -12.94
CA LEU A 65 -14.06 3.83 -13.47
C LEU A 65 -15.03 4.54 -14.40
N ASP A 66 -15.34 5.80 -14.13
CA ASP A 66 -16.29 6.56 -14.92
C ASP A 66 -15.64 7.30 -16.10
N GLY A 67 -14.35 7.65 -16.00
CA GLY A 67 -13.65 8.49 -16.96
C GLY A 67 -12.71 7.77 -17.93
N LEU A 68 -12.06 6.67 -17.52
CA LEU A 68 -11.13 5.95 -18.41
C LEU A 68 -11.88 5.05 -19.41
N GLY A 69 -11.41 5.06 -20.67
CA GLY A 69 -11.88 4.15 -21.70
C GLY A 69 -11.32 2.74 -21.55
N GLU A 70 -11.93 1.77 -22.25
CA GLU A 70 -11.54 0.35 -22.25
C GLU A 70 -10.10 0.17 -22.77
N GLU A 71 -9.66 0.98 -23.72
CA GLU A 71 -8.32 0.97 -24.30
C GLU A 71 -7.22 1.19 -23.23
N ASN A 72 -7.49 2.03 -22.24
CA ASN A 72 -6.54 2.29 -21.17
C ASN A 72 -6.34 1.04 -20.28
N PHE A 73 -7.44 0.37 -19.92
CA PHE A 73 -7.38 -0.88 -19.16
C PHE A 73 -6.71 -2.00 -19.94
N SER A 74 -7.00 -2.11 -21.23
CA SER A 74 -6.35 -3.08 -22.14
C SER A 74 -4.84 -2.82 -22.21
N THR A 75 -4.43 -1.56 -22.25
CA THR A 75 -3.01 -1.15 -22.21
C THR A 75 -2.35 -1.60 -20.90
N VAL A 76 -3.04 -1.43 -19.76
CA VAL A 76 -2.53 -1.89 -18.45
C VAL A 76 -2.36 -3.41 -18.42
N VAL A 77 -3.33 -4.16 -18.95
CA VAL A 77 -3.24 -5.63 -19.02
C VAL A 77 -2.01 -6.07 -19.81
N ASN A 78 -1.74 -5.42 -20.93
CA ASN A 78 -0.62 -5.76 -21.81
C ASN A 78 0.75 -5.35 -21.21
N ASN A 79 0.84 -4.11 -20.73
CA ASN A 79 2.10 -3.51 -20.28
C ASN A 79 2.39 -3.76 -18.79
N GLY A 80 1.35 -4.10 -18.00
CA GLY A 80 1.42 -4.27 -16.55
C GLY A 80 1.09 -2.99 -15.78
N TYR A 81 1.21 -1.80 -16.39
CA TYR A 81 0.86 -0.52 -15.77
C TYR A 81 0.66 0.58 -16.82
N LEU A 82 0.03 1.69 -16.39
CA LEU A 82 -0.13 2.92 -17.15
C LEU A 82 -0.10 4.12 -16.19
N ASP A 83 0.62 5.19 -16.55
CA ASP A 83 0.51 6.50 -15.90
C ASP A 83 -0.79 7.17 -16.41
N VAL A 84 -1.75 7.31 -15.54
CA VAL A 84 -3.06 7.92 -15.82
C VAL A 84 -3.19 9.28 -15.13
N SER A 85 -2.08 9.96 -14.90
CA SER A 85 -2.04 11.28 -14.27
C SER A 85 -2.56 12.39 -15.18
N ASP A 86 -2.57 12.18 -16.49
CA ASP A 86 -3.10 13.15 -17.46
C ASP A 86 -4.63 13.08 -17.49
N CYS A 87 -5.27 14.19 -17.12
CA CYS A 87 -6.72 14.27 -17.08
C CYS A 87 -7.40 14.20 -18.43
N LEU A 88 -6.69 14.42 -19.53
CA LEU A 88 -7.19 14.23 -20.89
C LEU A 88 -7.55 12.77 -21.19
N LEU A 89 -7.02 11.81 -20.44
CA LEU A 89 -7.37 10.40 -20.56
C LEU A 89 -8.79 10.09 -20.04
N TYR A 90 -9.37 10.98 -19.24
CA TYR A 90 -10.68 10.80 -18.60
C TYR A 90 -11.79 11.45 -19.44
N ASN A 91 -11.78 11.16 -20.73
CA ASN A 91 -12.69 11.76 -21.71
C ASN A 91 -14.13 11.22 -21.68
N ARG A 92 -14.38 10.13 -20.92
CA ARG A 92 -15.72 9.57 -20.74
C ARG A 92 -16.48 10.33 -19.66
N ASN A 93 -17.78 10.48 -19.86
CA ASN A 93 -18.71 11.12 -18.91
C ASN A 93 -18.25 12.52 -18.43
N ASN A 94 -17.48 13.25 -19.24
CA ASN A 94 -16.93 14.57 -18.90
C ASN A 94 -16.14 14.56 -17.58
N MET A 95 -15.41 13.47 -17.32
CA MET A 95 -14.63 13.32 -16.09
C MET A 95 -13.28 14.07 -16.13
N GLU A 96 -12.91 14.68 -17.25
CA GLU A 96 -11.69 15.47 -17.40
C GLU A 96 -11.62 16.62 -16.38
N ASP A 97 -12.68 17.42 -16.28
CA ASP A 97 -12.77 18.53 -15.33
C ASP A 97 -12.77 18.02 -13.88
N TRP A 98 -13.45 16.91 -13.61
CA TRP A 98 -13.47 16.28 -12.30
C TRP A 98 -12.09 15.77 -11.89
N CYS A 99 -11.35 15.17 -12.81
CA CYS A 99 -9.97 14.75 -12.61
C CYS A 99 -9.09 15.95 -12.25
N GLY A 100 -9.16 17.04 -13.00
CA GLY A 100 -8.38 18.26 -12.77
C GLY A 100 -8.65 18.86 -11.40
N ASN A 101 -9.92 19.04 -11.05
CA ASN A 101 -10.33 19.55 -9.75
C ASN A 101 -9.87 18.63 -8.62
N TYR A 102 -10.07 17.32 -8.76
CA TYR A 102 -9.69 16.33 -7.78
C TYR A 102 -8.18 16.34 -7.51
N LYS A 103 -7.36 16.37 -8.55
CA LYS A 103 -5.90 16.44 -8.44
C LYS A 103 -5.45 17.72 -7.74
N THR A 104 -6.06 18.86 -8.11
CA THR A 104 -5.69 20.16 -7.55
C THR A 104 -6.05 20.27 -6.07
N VAL A 105 -7.28 19.90 -5.70
CA VAL A 105 -7.76 19.99 -4.31
C VAL A 105 -7.00 19.06 -3.37
N ASN A 106 -6.60 17.90 -3.86
CA ASN A 106 -5.94 16.89 -3.05
C ASN A 106 -4.41 16.85 -3.23
N GLU A 107 -3.84 17.84 -3.93
CA GLU A 107 -2.39 17.93 -4.18
C GLU A 107 -1.81 16.63 -4.78
N ILE A 108 -2.54 16.01 -5.72
CA ILE A 108 -2.14 14.76 -6.35
C ILE A 108 -1.17 15.05 -7.51
N ASN A 109 0.01 14.46 -7.43
CA ASN A 109 1.03 14.57 -8.47
C ASN A 109 0.85 13.51 -9.55
N LYS A 110 0.71 12.25 -9.13
CA LYS A 110 0.71 11.10 -10.01
C LYS A 110 -0.38 10.10 -9.64
N ILE A 111 -0.95 9.48 -10.66
CA ILE A 111 -1.90 8.37 -10.54
C ILE A 111 -1.42 7.27 -11.48
N TYR A 112 -1.17 6.09 -10.94
CA TYR A 112 -0.80 4.92 -11.72
C TYR A 112 -1.89 3.87 -11.64
N LEU A 113 -2.25 3.32 -12.78
CA LEU A 113 -3.11 2.13 -12.88
C LEU A 113 -2.22 0.94 -13.19
N THR A 114 -2.30 -0.13 -12.39
CA THR A 114 -1.47 -1.31 -12.55
C THR A 114 -2.31 -2.59 -12.58
N THR A 115 -1.77 -3.66 -13.15
CA THR A 115 -2.37 -4.98 -12.95
C THR A 115 -2.33 -5.37 -11.48
N TYR A 116 -3.11 -6.37 -11.08
CA TYR A 116 -3.08 -6.87 -9.72
C TYR A 116 -1.69 -7.42 -9.35
N ASN A 117 -0.96 -7.99 -10.33
CA ASN A 117 0.44 -8.35 -10.17
C ASN A 117 1.34 -7.11 -10.37
N LEU A 118 1.91 -6.61 -9.28
CA LEU A 118 2.76 -5.41 -9.28
C LEU A 118 4.19 -5.67 -9.78
N GLU A 119 4.58 -6.90 -10.09
CA GLU A 119 5.96 -7.25 -10.40
C GLU A 119 6.53 -6.46 -11.59
N LYS A 120 5.76 -6.38 -12.68
CA LYS A 120 6.18 -5.58 -13.86
C LYS A 120 6.35 -4.11 -13.53
N PHE A 121 5.46 -3.56 -12.72
CA PHE A 121 5.52 -2.17 -12.31
C PHE A 121 6.70 -1.91 -11.36
N LYS A 122 6.93 -2.76 -10.38
CA LYS A 122 8.10 -2.70 -9.50
C LYS A 122 9.41 -2.67 -10.29
N ASN A 123 9.59 -3.62 -11.19
CA ASN A 123 10.77 -3.69 -12.03
C ASN A 123 10.97 -2.42 -12.88
N ALA A 124 9.89 -1.84 -13.41
CA ALA A 124 9.96 -0.60 -14.17
C ALA A 124 10.35 0.60 -13.29
N VAL A 125 9.81 0.68 -12.07
CA VAL A 125 10.13 1.75 -11.10
C VAL A 125 11.57 1.63 -10.61
N GLU A 126 12.02 0.45 -10.23
CA GLU A 126 13.38 0.21 -9.72
C GLU A 126 14.46 0.58 -10.76
N ASN A 127 14.24 0.19 -12.00
CA ASN A 127 15.21 0.40 -13.09
C ASN A 127 15.16 1.82 -13.70
N SER A 128 14.20 2.65 -13.33
CA SER A 128 14.03 3.99 -13.88
C SER A 128 14.64 5.06 -12.96
N THR A 129 15.32 6.02 -13.56
CA THR A 129 15.79 7.23 -12.88
C THR A 129 14.71 8.31 -12.75
N ALA A 130 13.57 8.13 -13.43
CA ALA A 130 12.45 9.08 -13.41
C ALA A 130 11.66 9.05 -12.10
N TYR A 131 11.73 7.95 -11.36
CA TYR A 131 11.03 7.81 -10.09
C TYR A 131 11.89 8.23 -8.90
N ARG A 132 11.25 8.87 -7.94
CA ARG A 132 11.89 9.30 -6.70
C ARG A 132 12.28 8.14 -5.83
N ARG A 133 13.24 8.37 -4.95
CA ARG A 133 13.69 7.37 -3.98
C ARG A 133 12.56 6.94 -3.05
N GLU A 134 11.79 7.89 -2.53
CA GLU A 134 10.67 7.64 -1.62
C GLU A 134 9.60 6.77 -2.27
N PHE A 135 9.35 6.98 -3.58
CA PHE A 135 8.41 6.15 -4.34
C PHE A 135 8.91 4.71 -4.51
N LYS A 136 10.21 4.55 -4.77
CA LYS A 136 10.83 3.22 -4.87
C LYS A 136 10.71 2.47 -3.55
N GLU A 137 11.02 3.11 -2.43
CA GLU A 137 10.87 2.56 -1.08
C GLU A 137 9.41 2.16 -0.79
N TYR A 138 8.44 2.98 -1.21
CA TYR A 138 7.02 2.66 -1.07
C TYR A 138 6.62 1.44 -1.88
N ILE A 139 7.05 1.35 -3.15
CA ILE A 139 6.73 0.20 -4.02
C ILE A 139 7.33 -1.10 -3.48
N ASP A 140 8.51 -1.04 -2.87
CA ASP A 140 9.13 -2.20 -2.22
C ASP A 140 8.36 -2.66 -0.98
N TYR A 141 7.85 -1.69 -0.22
CA TYR A 141 7.04 -1.95 0.97
C TYR A 141 5.66 -2.50 0.64
N LEU A 142 5.08 -2.20 -0.53
CA LEU A 142 3.74 -2.65 -0.87
C LEU A 142 3.61 -4.15 -0.58
N PRO A 143 2.69 -4.52 0.31
CA PRO A 143 2.45 -5.91 0.60
C PRO A 143 2.18 -6.61 -0.71
N THR A 144 2.78 -7.78 -0.89
CA THR A 144 2.55 -8.62 -2.06
C THR A 144 1.10 -9.08 -2.05
N TYR A 145 0.18 -8.22 -2.49
CA TYR A 145 -1.23 -8.57 -2.77
C TYR A 145 -1.30 -9.74 -3.77
N SER A 146 -0.20 -9.99 -4.44
CA SER A 146 0.04 -11.11 -5.34
C SER A 146 -0.13 -12.51 -4.72
N LYS A 147 -0.33 -12.65 -3.42
CA LYS A 147 -0.57 -13.98 -2.80
C LYS A 147 -1.94 -14.58 -3.13
N ASN A 148 -2.88 -13.77 -3.62
CA ASN A 148 -4.17 -14.30 -4.09
C ASN A 148 -4.09 -14.65 -5.57
N SER A 149 -3.67 -15.88 -5.87
CA SER A 149 -3.48 -16.37 -7.25
C SER A 149 -4.71 -16.19 -8.16
N ALA A 150 -5.91 -16.22 -7.59
CA ALA A 150 -7.15 -16.03 -8.34
C ALA A 150 -7.30 -14.58 -8.88
N LYS A 151 -6.79 -13.59 -8.17
CA LYS A 151 -6.84 -12.18 -8.62
C LYS A 151 -5.65 -11.81 -9.50
N VAL A 152 -4.47 -12.38 -9.23
CA VAL A 152 -3.23 -12.09 -9.98
C VAL A 152 -3.38 -12.36 -11.46
N ASN A 153 -4.09 -13.44 -11.81
CA ASN A 153 -4.32 -13.84 -13.19
C ASN A 153 -5.66 -13.33 -13.75
N ASN A 154 -6.37 -12.46 -13.03
CA ASN A 154 -7.66 -11.97 -13.44
C ASN A 154 -7.53 -10.54 -13.97
N SER A 155 -7.77 -10.38 -15.28
CA SER A 155 -7.71 -9.10 -15.98
C SER A 155 -8.74 -8.07 -15.52
N ASN A 156 -9.64 -8.43 -14.61
CA ASN A 156 -10.67 -7.54 -14.08
C ASN A 156 -10.23 -6.83 -12.78
N TYR A 157 -9.08 -7.19 -12.21
CA TYR A 157 -8.58 -6.60 -10.97
C TYR A 157 -7.34 -5.75 -11.24
N PHE A 158 -7.37 -4.54 -10.74
CA PHE A 158 -6.32 -3.54 -10.89
C PHE A 158 -6.01 -2.89 -9.55
N HIS A 159 -4.83 -2.32 -9.45
CA HIS A 159 -4.47 -1.39 -8.37
C HIS A 159 -4.36 0.02 -8.93
N VAL A 160 -4.81 0.98 -8.15
CA VAL A 160 -4.55 2.40 -8.36
C VAL A 160 -3.58 2.85 -7.29
N ILE A 161 -2.44 3.38 -7.70
CA ILE A 161 -1.42 3.93 -6.83
C ILE A 161 -1.40 5.44 -7.03
N ILE A 162 -1.50 6.20 -5.94
CA ILE A 162 -1.60 7.65 -5.96
C ILE A 162 -0.41 8.24 -5.22
N GLU A 163 0.25 9.21 -5.81
CA GLU A 163 1.27 10.04 -5.18
C GLU A 163 0.66 11.40 -4.85
N TYR A 164 0.74 11.79 -3.59
CA TYR A 164 0.33 13.09 -3.07
C TYR A 164 1.55 13.93 -2.72
N SER A 165 1.47 15.23 -2.85
CA SER A 165 2.46 16.15 -2.29
C SER A 165 1.77 17.15 -1.37
N LYS A 166 2.21 17.22 -0.14
CA LYS A 166 1.78 18.25 0.82
C LYS A 166 3.03 19.02 1.29
N GLY A 167 3.21 20.20 0.72
CA GLY A 167 4.45 20.95 0.93
C GLY A 167 5.68 20.24 0.36
N SER A 168 6.63 19.86 1.22
CA SER A 168 7.85 19.13 0.82
C SER A 168 7.74 17.62 1.00
N GLU A 169 6.64 17.11 1.55
CA GLU A 169 6.45 15.70 1.84
C GLU A 169 5.62 15.02 0.76
N TYR A 170 5.99 13.77 0.45
CA TYR A 170 5.26 12.91 -0.46
C TYR A 170 4.63 11.78 0.32
N ASN A 171 3.37 11.54 0.05
CA ASN A 171 2.60 10.44 0.60
C ASN A 171 2.07 9.58 -0.55
N TYR A 172 1.83 8.33 -0.28
CA TYR A 172 1.38 7.36 -1.27
C TYR A 172 0.19 6.58 -0.75
N GLY A 173 -0.68 6.18 -1.66
CA GLY A 173 -1.81 5.33 -1.34
C GLY A 173 -2.04 4.32 -2.45
N ILE A 174 -2.53 3.14 -2.09
CA ILE A 174 -2.92 2.08 -3.01
C ILE A 174 -4.35 1.63 -2.72
N MET A 175 -5.10 1.32 -3.78
CA MET A 175 -6.41 0.71 -3.65
C MET A 175 -6.67 -0.30 -4.76
N GLU A 176 -7.54 -1.24 -4.48
CA GLU A 176 -8.03 -2.21 -5.45
C GLU A 176 -9.22 -1.66 -6.24
N VAL A 177 -9.20 -1.88 -7.53
CA VAL A 177 -10.32 -1.61 -8.44
C VAL A 177 -10.70 -2.88 -9.15
N HIS A 178 -11.99 -3.22 -9.09
CA HIS A 178 -12.58 -4.33 -9.83
C HIS A 178 -13.44 -3.78 -10.96
N ILE A 179 -13.18 -4.25 -12.18
CA ILE A 179 -13.88 -3.82 -13.38
C ILE A 179 -14.73 -4.97 -13.90
N ARG A 180 -15.97 -4.70 -14.18
CA ARG A 180 -16.83 -5.58 -14.95
C ARG A 180 -16.85 -5.09 -16.38
N TRP A 181 -16.18 -5.81 -17.28
CA TRP A 181 -16.13 -5.46 -18.69
C TRP A 181 -17.50 -5.29 -19.32
N VAL A 182 -18.49 -6.06 -18.87
CA VAL A 182 -19.89 -5.93 -19.31
C VAL A 182 -20.46 -4.56 -18.98
N ASP A 183 -20.15 -4.00 -17.81
CA ASP A 183 -20.64 -2.69 -17.40
C ASP A 183 -19.99 -1.57 -18.23
N LEU A 184 -18.74 -1.73 -18.64
CA LEU A 184 -18.04 -0.81 -19.54
C LEU A 184 -18.66 -0.80 -20.94
N ILE A 185 -18.90 -1.96 -21.52
CA ILE A 185 -19.49 -2.13 -22.85
C ILE A 185 -20.92 -1.58 -22.87
N ILE A 186 -21.72 -1.85 -21.86
CA ILE A 186 -23.11 -1.34 -21.78
C ILE A 186 -23.11 0.19 -21.65
N LYS A 187 -22.21 0.76 -20.86
CA LYS A 187 -22.07 2.23 -20.78
C LYS A 187 -21.71 2.85 -22.13
N ASP A 188 -20.83 2.24 -22.90
CA ASP A 188 -20.46 2.72 -24.23
C ASP A 188 -21.62 2.61 -25.21
N LEU A 189 -22.38 1.51 -25.20
CA LEU A 189 -23.55 1.33 -26.03
C LEU A 189 -24.69 2.32 -25.71
N LEU A 190 -24.86 2.70 -24.45
CA LEU A 190 -25.87 3.68 -24.05
C LEU A 190 -25.50 5.13 -24.48
N LEU A 191 -24.20 5.44 -24.57
CA LEU A 191 -23.72 6.76 -25.02
C LEU A 191 -23.86 6.95 -26.55
N TRP A 192 -23.96 5.86 -27.30
CA TRP A 192 -24.17 5.93 -28.77
C TRP A 192 -25.63 6.17 -29.18
N ASN A 193 -26.57 6.14 -28.21
CA ASN A 193 -28.01 6.31 -28.47
C ASN A 193 -28.55 7.69 -28.03
N TYR A 194 -27.70 8.64 -27.77
CA TYR A 194 -28.01 10.05 -27.53
C TYR A 194 -27.06 10.90 -28.39
#